data_1ded960897cbb21fc74932ca3a3a5cbc
#
_entry.id   1ded960897cbb21fc74932ca3a3a5cbc
#
_cell.length_a   1.000
_cell.length_b   1.000
_cell.length_c   1.000
_cell.angle_alpha   90.00
_cell.angle_beta   90.00
_cell.angle_gamma   90.00
#
_symmetry.space_group_name_H-M   'P 1'
#
loop_
_entity.id
_entity.type
_entity.pdbx_description
1 polymer ?
#
loop_
_entity_poly.entity_id
_entity_poly.type
_entity_poly.pdbx_seq_one_letter_code
_entity_poly.pdbx_strand_id
1 'polypeptide(L)'
;MKVLILGHLGMLGHMVTKYYRSKKIKVKTIENRWPSENFINEIKNSDCNFIINCIGSIHQKKPTWEDYKSNNISLPIFLADNFKGKMLHPSTDCVFDGSMPEGEMYSLNYTPNAMDDYGVSKAYISYILKTKLNVKQIRTSIIGPELNDKVSLFEWFFSQETVNGYSNHFWNGITTLEWAKRSLDIIKYWNNYENIIQLSTNCISKHELLTKINEIYKTNKKIIPVKKEHHNKCLYSCYPCNTIDEQLIELKNFYK
;
A
#
# COMPACT_ATOMS: atom_id res chain seq x y z
N MET A 1 -17.51 13.74 -8.86
CA MET A 1 -16.97 12.70 -7.96
C MET A 1 -16.30 13.38 -6.79
N LYS A 2 -16.67 13.00 -5.57
CA LYS A 2 -16.10 13.48 -4.31
C LYS A 2 -15.56 12.27 -3.53
N VAL A 3 -14.31 12.36 -3.08
CA VAL A 3 -13.59 11.24 -2.46
C VAL A 3 -13.12 11.62 -1.06
N LEU A 4 -13.44 10.79 -0.07
CA LEU A 4 -12.93 10.90 1.28
C LEU A 4 -11.63 10.08 1.38
N ILE A 5 -10.53 10.71 1.80
CA ILE A 5 -9.24 10.03 2.01
C ILE A 5 -8.94 10.05 3.51
N LEU A 6 -8.89 8.86 4.11
CA LEU A 6 -8.49 8.67 5.50
C LEU A 6 -6.99 8.43 5.59
N GLY A 7 -6.36 8.90 6.68
CA GLY A 7 -4.91 8.76 6.86
C GLY A 7 -4.08 9.62 5.90
N HIS A 8 -4.58 10.78 5.51
CA HIS A 8 -4.00 11.69 4.53
C HIS A 8 -2.61 12.25 4.89
N LEU A 9 -2.14 12.05 6.12
CA LEU A 9 -0.79 12.42 6.57
C LEU A 9 0.20 11.24 6.52
N GLY A 10 -0.26 10.00 6.31
CA GLY A 10 0.58 8.81 6.17
C GLY A 10 1.18 8.68 4.78
N MET A 11 2.17 7.78 4.61
CA MET A 11 2.92 7.55 3.37
C MET A 11 2.03 7.40 2.12
N LEU A 12 1.00 6.56 2.18
CA LEU A 12 0.09 6.37 1.05
C LEU A 12 -0.92 7.51 0.93
N GLY A 13 -1.55 7.88 2.06
CA GLY A 13 -2.67 8.82 2.05
C GLY A 13 -2.29 10.22 1.58
N HIS A 14 -1.07 10.70 1.90
CA HIS A 14 -0.63 12.02 1.41
C HIS A 14 -0.40 12.00 -0.10
N MET A 15 0.18 10.93 -0.64
CA MET A 15 0.41 10.80 -2.09
C MET A 15 -0.92 10.72 -2.85
N VAL A 16 -1.86 9.92 -2.37
CA VAL A 16 -3.21 9.84 -2.95
C VAL A 16 -3.88 11.21 -2.91
N THR A 17 -3.81 11.92 -1.78
CA THR A 17 -4.37 13.27 -1.62
C THR A 17 -3.75 14.26 -2.62
N LYS A 18 -2.40 14.29 -2.71
CA LYS A 18 -1.66 15.15 -3.63
C LYS A 18 -2.03 14.85 -5.09
N TYR A 19 -2.04 13.56 -5.47
CA TYR A 19 -2.36 13.14 -6.83
C TYR A 19 -3.81 13.47 -7.22
N TYR A 20 -4.79 13.16 -6.35
CA TYR A 20 -6.20 13.44 -6.63
C TYR A 20 -6.48 14.94 -6.78
N ARG A 21 -5.87 15.76 -5.92
CA ARG A 21 -5.96 17.23 -6.04
C ARG A 21 -5.33 17.73 -7.34
N SER A 22 -4.20 17.18 -7.80
CA SER A 22 -3.58 17.52 -9.09
C SER A 22 -4.47 17.17 -10.29
N LYS A 23 -5.35 16.18 -10.13
CA LYS A 23 -6.37 15.80 -11.13
C LYS A 23 -7.70 16.51 -10.96
N LYS A 24 -7.76 17.56 -10.13
CA LYS A 24 -8.96 18.36 -9.82
C LYS A 24 -10.13 17.53 -9.27
N ILE A 25 -9.84 16.42 -8.61
CA ILE A 25 -10.84 15.63 -7.88
C ILE A 25 -11.16 16.32 -6.56
N LYS A 26 -12.45 16.40 -6.21
CA LYS A 26 -12.88 16.94 -4.90
C LYS A 26 -12.50 15.95 -3.80
N VAL A 27 -11.49 16.31 -2.99
CA VAL A 27 -10.99 15.51 -1.88
C VAL A 27 -11.47 16.10 -0.57
N LYS A 28 -12.02 15.26 0.30
CA LYS A 28 -12.27 15.51 1.73
C LYS A 28 -11.31 14.66 2.57
N THR A 29 -10.88 15.15 3.71
CA THR A 29 -10.06 14.44 4.71
C THR A 29 -10.71 14.58 6.08
N ILE A 30 -10.41 13.67 7.01
CA ILE A 30 -10.85 13.71 8.41
C ILE A 30 -9.61 13.80 9.27
N GLU A 31 -9.63 14.69 10.26
CA GLU A 31 -8.54 14.87 11.24
C GLU A 31 -8.85 14.14 12.56
N ASN A 32 -10.12 13.94 12.86
CA ASN A 32 -10.53 13.18 14.04
C ASN A 32 -10.01 11.74 13.94
N ARG A 33 -9.58 11.19 15.08
CA ARG A 33 -9.00 9.84 15.14
C ARG A 33 -10.06 8.78 15.40
N TRP A 34 -9.92 7.65 14.74
CA TRP A 34 -10.65 6.42 15.06
C TRP A 34 -10.24 5.89 16.45
N PRO A 35 -11.17 5.44 17.33
CA PRO A 35 -12.62 5.31 17.10
C PRO A 35 -13.47 6.45 17.75
N SER A 36 -13.02 7.68 17.74
CA SER A 36 -13.75 8.78 18.37
C SER A 36 -15.16 8.97 17.80
N GLU A 37 -16.07 9.48 18.62
CA GLU A 37 -17.45 9.76 18.22
C GLU A 37 -17.52 10.74 17.04
N ASN A 38 -16.68 11.76 17.04
CA ASN A 38 -16.58 12.72 15.93
C ASN A 38 -16.19 12.03 14.62
N PHE A 39 -15.20 11.12 14.64
CA PHE A 39 -14.82 10.34 13.48
C PHE A 39 -16.00 9.51 12.95
N ILE A 40 -16.69 8.79 13.85
CA ILE A 40 -17.84 7.95 13.53
C ILE A 40 -18.94 8.78 12.86
N ASN A 41 -19.25 9.94 13.44
CA ASN A 41 -20.29 10.84 12.93
C ASN A 41 -19.91 11.42 11.55
N GLU A 42 -18.65 11.79 11.34
CA GLU A 42 -18.18 12.29 10.04
C GLU A 42 -18.27 11.22 8.93
N ILE A 43 -18.01 9.95 9.26
CA ILE A 43 -18.15 8.83 8.29
C ILE A 43 -19.63 8.63 7.94
N LYS A 44 -20.51 8.50 8.95
CA LYS A 44 -21.95 8.23 8.75
C LYS A 44 -22.67 9.35 7.98
N ASN A 45 -22.22 10.60 8.17
CA ASN A 45 -22.79 11.78 7.55
C ASN A 45 -22.03 12.25 6.31
N SER A 46 -21.07 11.47 5.83
CA SER A 46 -20.27 11.84 4.65
C SER A 46 -21.11 11.83 3.38
N ASP A 47 -21.00 12.90 2.58
CA ASP A 47 -21.60 13.07 1.25
C ASP A 47 -20.66 12.63 0.11
N CYS A 48 -19.55 11.95 0.44
CA CYS A 48 -18.61 11.47 -0.54
C CYS A 48 -19.10 10.20 -1.26
N ASN A 49 -18.76 10.08 -2.55
CA ASN A 49 -19.11 8.92 -3.35
C ASN A 49 -18.21 7.71 -3.06
N PHE A 50 -16.96 7.99 -2.71
CA PHE A 50 -15.91 7.00 -2.44
C PHE A 50 -15.16 7.35 -1.18
N ILE A 51 -14.68 6.30 -0.50
CA ILE A 51 -13.70 6.41 0.58
C ILE A 51 -12.45 5.59 0.23
N ILE A 52 -11.28 6.17 0.48
CA ILE A 52 -9.99 5.45 0.41
C ILE A 52 -9.44 5.39 1.83
N ASN A 53 -9.36 4.17 2.38
CA ASN A 53 -8.87 3.98 3.74
C ASN A 53 -7.35 3.75 3.76
N CYS A 54 -6.57 4.81 3.92
CA CYS A 54 -5.12 4.71 4.09
C CYS A 54 -4.68 4.65 5.57
N ILE A 55 -5.61 4.47 6.52
CA ILE A 55 -5.28 4.22 7.93
C ILE A 55 -4.96 2.74 8.10
N GLY A 56 -3.87 2.45 8.81
CA GLY A 56 -3.48 1.10 9.20
C GLY A 56 -2.24 1.11 10.07
N SER A 57 -2.15 0.13 10.97
CA SER A 57 -0.96 -0.14 11.75
C SER A 57 0.02 -0.97 10.92
N ILE A 58 1.30 -0.59 10.92
CA ILE A 58 2.37 -1.25 10.15
C ILE A 58 3.47 -1.75 11.09
N HIS A 59 4.11 -2.84 10.73
CA HIS A 59 5.12 -3.51 11.55
C HIS A 59 6.28 -2.59 12.00
N GLN A 60 6.70 -1.66 11.15
CA GLN A 60 7.81 -0.72 11.43
C GLN A 60 7.55 0.20 12.62
N LYS A 61 6.29 0.44 12.98
CA LYS A 61 5.89 1.25 14.15
C LYS A 61 5.73 0.42 15.43
N LYS A 62 6.02 -0.89 15.38
CA LYS A 62 5.92 -1.83 16.51
C LYS A 62 4.59 -1.74 17.27
N PRO A 63 3.44 -1.82 16.58
CA PRO A 63 2.14 -1.75 17.22
C PRO A 63 1.88 -2.99 18.08
N THR A 64 0.95 -2.85 19.03
CA THR A 64 0.40 -3.98 19.77
C THR A 64 -0.62 -4.75 18.92
N TRP A 65 -1.03 -5.95 19.36
CA TRP A 65 -2.12 -6.66 18.71
C TRP A 65 -3.43 -5.86 18.72
N GLU A 66 -3.72 -5.15 19.81
CA GLU A 66 -4.91 -4.29 19.89
C GLU A 66 -4.88 -3.14 18.89
N ASP A 67 -3.71 -2.58 18.57
CA ASP A 67 -3.56 -1.58 17.52
C ASP A 67 -3.85 -2.19 16.14
N TYR A 68 -3.37 -3.41 15.86
CA TYR A 68 -3.70 -4.11 14.62
C TYR A 68 -5.19 -4.41 14.54
N LYS A 69 -5.78 -4.94 15.61
CA LYS A 69 -7.21 -5.23 15.70
C LYS A 69 -8.06 -3.99 15.47
N SER A 70 -7.71 -2.88 16.11
CA SER A 70 -8.44 -1.61 15.96
C SER A 70 -8.33 -1.05 14.54
N ASN A 71 -7.10 -0.85 14.04
CA ASN A 71 -6.86 -0.10 12.82
C ASN A 71 -6.93 -0.96 11.54
N ASN A 72 -6.49 -2.23 11.60
CA ASN A 72 -6.44 -3.09 10.43
C ASN A 72 -7.69 -3.96 10.27
N ILE A 73 -8.46 -4.20 11.35
CA ILE A 73 -9.64 -5.08 11.30
C ILE A 73 -10.92 -4.28 11.58
N SER A 74 -11.07 -3.69 12.78
CA SER A 74 -12.33 -3.07 13.19
C SER A 74 -12.67 -1.84 12.36
N LEU A 75 -11.71 -0.97 12.09
CA LEU A 75 -11.94 0.21 11.26
C LEU A 75 -12.43 -0.13 9.85
N PRO A 76 -11.76 -0.97 9.04
CA PRO A 76 -12.27 -1.26 7.69
C PRO A 76 -13.62 -1.99 7.69
N ILE A 77 -13.94 -2.82 8.69
CA ILE A 77 -15.29 -3.40 8.85
C ILE A 77 -16.29 -2.27 9.10
N PHE A 78 -16.03 -1.40 10.06
CA PHE A 78 -16.89 -0.25 10.35
C PHE A 78 -17.15 0.62 9.12
N LEU A 79 -16.10 0.91 8.33
CA LEU A 79 -16.22 1.70 7.10
C LEU A 79 -17.08 1.00 6.05
N ALA A 80 -16.88 -0.32 5.84
CA ALA A 80 -17.64 -1.10 4.87
C ALA A 80 -19.14 -1.16 5.20
N ASP A 81 -19.48 -1.14 6.51
CA ASP A 81 -20.86 -1.27 6.99
C ASP A 81 -21.56 0.09 7.15
N ASN A 82 -20.84 1.16 7.40
CA ASN A 82 -21.45 2.47 7.76
C ASN A 82 -21.23 3.58 6.74
N PHE A 83 -20.29 3.46 5.81
CA PHE A 83 -20.11 4.43 4.74
C PHE A 83 -21.08 4.13 3.58
N LYS A 84 -21.87 5.13 3.18
CA LYS A 84 -22.93 4.96 2.16
C LYS A 84 -22.42 4.77 0.73
N GLY A 85 -21.15 5.09 0.47
CA GLY A 85 -20.53 4.97 -0.85
C GLY A 85 -19.70 3.70 -1.01
N LYS A 86 -18.77 3.72 -1.97
CA LYS A 86 -17.85 2.62 -2.28
C LYS A 86 -16.51 2.82 -1.57
N MET A 87 -15.90 1.74 -1.07
CA MET A 87 -14.63 1.77 -0.37
C MET A 87 -13.52 1.13 -1.19
N LEU A 88 -12.38 1.82 -1.31
CA LEU A 88 -11.12 1.24 -1.77
C LEU A 88 -10.18 1.07 -0.58
N HIS A 89 -9.69 -0.16 -0.37
CA HIS A 89 -8.89 -0.53 0.79
C HIS A 89 -7.52 -1.08 0.38
N PRO A 90 -6.39 -0.54 0.88
CA PRO A 90 -5.07 -1.10 0.67
C PRO A 90 -4.90 -2.44 1.39
N SER A 91 -4.60 -3.48 0.63
CA SER A 91 -4.10 -4.76 1.13
C SER A 91 -2.58 -4.83 0.87
N THR A 92 -1.94 -5.97 1.15
CA THR A 92 -0.48 -6.12 1.14
C THR A 92 -0.05 -7.49 0.66
N ASP A 93 1.17 -7.60 0.10
CA ASP A 93 1.90 -8.84 -0.14
C ASP A 93 2.27 -9.58 1.17
N CYS A 94 2.31 -8.86 2.29
CA CYS A 94 2.58 -9.44 3.61
C CYS A 94 1.48 -10.38 4.14
N VAL A 95 0.38 -10.57 3.41
CA VAL A 95 -0.55 -11.66 3.67
C VAL A 95 0.07 -13.04 3.38
N PHE A 96 1.23 -13.05 2.73
CA PHE A 96 2.03 -14.24 2.43
C PHE A 96 3.32 -14.27 3.27
N ASP A 97 3.80 -15.47 3.60
CA ASP A 97 4.99 -15.69 4.43
C ASP A 97 6.32 -15.38 3.72
N GLY A 98 6.33 -15.42 2.38
CA GLY A 98 7.53 -15.21 1.57
C GLY A 98 8.30 -16.48 1.24
N SER A 99 7.72 -17.64 1.43
CA SER A 99 8.32 -18.95 1.11
C SER A 99 8.28 -19.34 -0.37
N MET A 100 7.68 -18.49 -1.22
CA MET A 100 7.57 -18.75 -2.66
C MET A 100 8.97 -18.97 -3.28
N PRO A 101 9.19 -20.04 -4.09
CA PRO A 101 10.46 -20.25 -4.77
C PRO A 101 10.87 -19.08 -5.67
N GLU A 102 12.17 -18.97 -5.94
CA GLU A 102 12.68 -17.98 -6.88
C GLU A 102 12.10 -18.22 -8.30
N GLY A 103 11.67 -17.16 -8.96
CA GLY A 103 11.00 -17.21 -10.25
C GLY A 103 9.50 -17.48 -10.21
N GLU A 104 8.96 -17.87 -9.08
CA GLU A 104 7.52 -18.05 -8.87
C GLU A 104 6.87 -16.84 -8.21
N MET A 105 5.53 -16.74 -8.31
CA MET A 105 4.76 -15.62 -7.78
C MET A 105 3.45 -16.09 -7.15
N TYR A 106 3.04 -15.41 -6.09
CA TYR A 106 1.74 -15.65 -5.46
C TYR A 106 0.60 -15.21 -6.39
N SER A 107 -0.20 -16.18 -6.82
CA SER A 107 -1.41 -15.90 -7.60
C SER A 107 -2.52 -15.27 -6.71
N LEU A 108 -3.55 -14.71 -7.35
CA LEU A 108 -4.71 -14.16 -6.64
C LEU A 108 -5.42 -15.21 -5.76
N ASN A 109 -5.42 -16.46 -6.22
CA ASN A 109 -6.10 -17.58 -5.55
C ASN A 109 -5.24 -18.31 -4.52
N TYR A 110 -3.97 -17.92 -4.36
CA TYR A 110 -3.11 -18.51 -3.33
C TYR A 110 -3.64 -18.16 -1.94
N THR A 111 -3.75 -19.15 -1.07
CA THR A 111 -4.26 -18.96 0.29
C THR A 111 -3.26 -18.15 1.11
N PRO A 112 -3.66 -17.02 1.72
CA PRO A 112 -2.81 -16.28 2.64
C PRO A 112 -2.27 -17.17 3.77
N ASN A 113 -0.97 -17.06 4.04
CA ASN A 113 -0.25 -17.92 4.99
C ASN A 113 0.74 -17.17 5.88
N ALA A 114 0.51 -15.85 6.09
CA ALA A 114 1.34 -15.02 6.96
C ALA A 114 1.37 -15.55 8.40
N MET A 115 2.52 -15.43 9.06
CA MET A 115 2.76 -15.90 10.42
C MET A 115 2.90 -14.74 11.44
N ASP A 116 3.15 -13.52 10.98
CA ASP A 116 3.27 -12.35 11.85
C ASP A 116 1.92 -11.62 12.03
N ASP A 117 1.76 -10.91 13.14
CA ASP A 117 0.51 -10.22 13.51
C ASP A 117 0.02 -9.24 12.43
N TYR A 118 0.95 -8.54 11.76
CA TYR A 118 0.58 -7.64 10.68
C TYR A 118 -0.04 -8.39 9.51
N GLY A 119 0.67 -9.39 9.00
CA GLY A 119 0.21 -10.20 7.88
C GLY A 119 -1.09 -10.93 8.20
N VAL A 120 -1.21 -11.53 9.39
CA VAL A 120 -2.43 -12.18 9.87
C VAL A 120 -3.60 -11.20 9.92
N SER A 121 -3.42 -9.99 10.50
CA SER A 121 -4.48 -8.98 10.55
C SER A 121 -4.96 -8.55 9.16
N LYS A 122 -4.02 -8.40 8.21
CA LYS A 122 -4.32 -8.02 6.81
C LYS A 122 -4.94 -9.16 6.01
N ALA A 123 -4.55 -10.41 6.26
CA ALA A 123 -5.15 -11.60 5.66
C ALA A 123 -6.60 -11.77 6.12
N TYR A 124 -6.84 -11.66 7.43
CA TYR A 124 -8.16 -11.76 8.04
C TYR A 124 -9.13 -10.73 7.46
N ILE A 125 -8.75 -9.46 7.47
CA ILE A 125 -9.64 -8.43 6.95
C ILE A 125 -9.85 -8.55 5.44
N SER A 126 -8.84 -8.99 4.69
CA SER A 126 -8.98 -9.22 3.25
C SER A 126 -10.04 -10.29 2.96
N TYR A 127 -10.10 -11.36 3.78
CA TYR A 127 -11.13 -12.38 3.67
C TYR A 127 -12.54 -11.82 3.95
N ILE A 128 -12.70 -11.05 5.02
CA ILE A 128 -14.00 -10.44 5.38
C ILE A 128 -14.47 -9.47 4.31
N LEU A 129 -13.60 -8.58 3.82
CA LEU A 129 -13.97 -7.56 2.84
C LEU A 129 -14.21 -8.14 1.43
N LYS A 130 -13.71 -9.34 1.12
CA LYS A 130 -13.93 -9.99 -0.18
C LYS A 130 -15.43 -10.20 -0.48
N THR A 131 -16.26 -10.37 0.55
CA THR A 131 -17.70 -10.59 0.42
C THR A 131 -18.52 -9.30 0.30
N LYS A 132 -17.92 -8.12 0.54
CA LYS A 132 -18.61 -6.83 0.53
C LYS A 132 -18.64 -6.25 -0.89
N LEU A 133 -19.82 -6.10 -1.47
CA LEU A 133 -20.00 -5.62 -2.86
C LEU A 133 -19.59 -4.16 -3.06
N ASN A 134 -19.63 -3.36 -2.00
CA ASN A 134 -19.23 -1.95 -2.01
C ASN A 134 -17.74 -1.74 -1.73
N VAL A 135 -16.93 -2.81 -1.64
CA VAL A 135 -15.51 -2.75 -1.31
C VAL A 135 -14.66 -3.35 -2.41
N LYS A 136 -13.57 -2.68 -2.75
CA LYS A 136 -12.45 -3.26 -3.51
C LYS A 136 -11.16 -3.10 -2.73
N GLN A 137 -10.26 -4.07 -2.91
CA GLN A 137 -8.98 -4.13 -2.23
C GLN A 137 -7.85 -4.12 -3.26
N ILE A 138 -6.83 -3.27 -3.05
CA ILE A 138 -5.60 -3.30 -3.83
C ILE A 138 -4.54 -4.03 -3.00
N ARG A 139 -4.15 -5.23 -3.45
CA ARG A 139 -3.08 -6.03 -2.85
C ARG A 139 -1.78 -5.75 -3.58
N THR A 140 -0.84 -5.15 -2.90
CA THR A 140 0.50 -4.83 -3.41
C THR A 140 1.42 -4.44 -2.26
N SER A 141 2.72 -4.45 -2.50
CA SER A 141 3.69 -3.73 -1.67
C SER A 141 3.89 -2.32 -2.22
N ILE A 142 4.19 -1.36 -1.36
CA ILE A 142 4.35 0.03 -1.77
C ILE A 142 5.67 0.62 -1.30
N ILE A 143 6.23 1.54 -2.12
CA ILE A 143 7.40 2.32 -1.77
C ILE A 143 7.18 3.80 -2.13
N GLY A 144 7.63 4.71 -1.28
CA GLY A 144 7.52 6.14 -1.53
C GLY A 144 7.90 6.99 -0.33
N PRO A 145 7.92 8.32 -0.51
CA PRO A 145 8.29 9.26 0.55
C PRO A 145 7.22 9.32 1.66
N GLU A 146 7.67 9.66 2.85
CA GLU A 146 6.83 9.93 4.03
C GLU A 146 6.90 11.40 4.41
N LEU A 147 5.80 11.94 4.97
CA LEU A 147 5.81 13.31 5.46
C LEU A 147 6.48 13.45 6.82
N ASN A 148 6.26 12.49 7.73
CA ASN A 148 6.59 12.66 9.14
C ASN A 148 7.51 11.56 9.71
N ASP A 149 7.18 10.28 9.53
CA ASP A 149 7.71 9.19 10.37
C ASP A 149 9.10 8.67 9.95
N LYS A 150 9.47 8.78 8.68
CA LYS A 150 10.76 8.32 8.10
C LYS A 150 11.17 6.88 8.44
N VAL A 151 10.20 5.97 8.56
CA VAL A 151 10.42 4.55 8.91
C VAL A 151 10.33 3.60 7.72
N SER A 152 9.86 4.09 6.57
CA SER A 152 9.77 3.29 5.35
C SER A 152 11.15 2.99 4.75
N LEU A 153 11.20 1.95 3.89
CA LEU A 153 12.42 1.58 3.16
C LEU A 153 13.01 2.77 2.39
N PHE A 154 12.16 3.61 1.81
CA PHE A 154 12.58 4.76 1.02
C PHE A 154 13.31 5.79 1.91
N GLU A 155 12.68 6.24 2.98
CA GLU A 155 13.26 7.22 3.90
C GLU A 155 14.49 6.66 4.64
N TRP A 156 14.42 5.39 5.08
CA TRP A 156 15.56 4.71 5.67
C TRP A 156 16.76 4.69 4.73
N PHE A 157 16.56 4.35 3.44
CA PHE A 157 17.63 4.33 2.46
C PHE A 157 18.28 5.72 2.31
N PHE A 158 17.50 6.78 2.24
CA PHE A 158 18.03 8.14 2.12
C PHE A 158 18.82 8.60 3.36
N SER A 159 18.53 8.07 4.54
CA SER A 159 19.22 8.41 5.78
C SER A 159 20.57 7.70 5.98
N GLN A 160 20.87 6.67 5.16
CA GLN A 160 22.10 5.89 5.29
C GLN A 160 23.16 6.31 4.27
N GLU A 161 24.46 6.13 4.57
CA GLU A 161 25.56 6.26 3.58
C GLU A 161 25.91 4.92 2.95
N THR A 162 25.88 3.86 3.75
CA THR A 162 26.16 2.49 3.31
C THR A 162 25.02 1.59 3.76
N VAL A 163 24.52 0.73 2.87
CA VAL A 163 23.43 -0.19 3.16
C VAL A 163 23.71 -1.60 2.64
N ASN A 164 23.15 -2.60 3.31
CA ASN A 164 23.08 -3.97 2.82
C ASN A 164 21.84 -4.13 1.95
N GLY A 165 22.02 -4.57 0.71
CA GLY A 165 20.94 -4.95 -0.20
C GLY A 165 20.82 -6.48 -0.28
N TYR A 166 19.67 -7.03 0.09
CA TYR A 166 19.47 -8.48 0.03
C TYR A 166 19.27 -8.95 -1.42
N SER A 167 20.19 -9.79 -1.93
CA SER A 167 20.17 -10.28 -3.31
C SER A 167 19.23 -11.45 -3.54
N ASN A 168 18.72 -12.07 -2.50
CA ASN A 168 17.76 -13.19 -2.52
C ASN A 168 16.45 -12.91 -1.76
N HIS A 169 16.13 -11.63 -1.53
CA HIS A 169 14.82 -11.16 -1.08
C HIS A 169 14.12 -10.46 -2.24
N PHE A 170 13.09 -11.11 -2.78
CA PHE A 170 12.41 -10.65 -3.99
C PHE A 170 11.17 -9.83 -3.69
N TRP A 171 10.93 -8.84 -4.54
CA TRP A 171 9.89 -7.85 -4.41
C TRP A 171 9.44 -7.34 -5.79
N ASN A 172 8.15 -7.05 -5.95
CA ASN A 172 7.59 -6.48 -7.16
C ASN A 172 6.44 -5.50 -6.88
N GLY A 173 6.51 -4.78 -5.78
CA GLY A 173 5.54 -3.74 -5.45
C GLY A 173 5.59 -2.54 -6.39
N ILE A 174 4.85 -1.50 -6.04
CA ILE A 174 4.69 -0.28 -6.84
C ILE A 174 5.02 0.97 -6.02
N THR A 175 5.21 2.10 -6.68
CA THR A 175 5.33 3.38 -5.97
C THR A 175 3.97 3.85 -5.44
N THR A 176 4.00 4.68 -4.38
CA THR A 176 2.78 5.31 -3.84
C THR A 176 2.07 6.19 -4.89
N LEU A 177 2.82 6.77 -5.85
CA LEU A 177 2.25 7.52 -6.96
C LEU A 177 1.52 6.59 -7.94
N GLU A 178 2.10 5.45 -8.31
CA GLU A 178 1.43 4.48 -9.18
C GLU A 178 0.19 3.91 -8.49
N TRP A 179 0.25 3.64 -7.19
CA TRP A 179 -0.92 3.26 -6.41
C TRP A 179 -2.03 4.32 -6.52
N ALA A 180 -1.70 5.60 -6.38
CA ALA A 180 -2.66 6.70 -6.50
C ALA A 180 -3.27 6.79 -7.91
N LYS A 181 -2.48 6.58 -8.97
CA LYS A 181 -2.94 6.53 -10.37
C LYS A 181 -3.92 5.39 -10.57
N ARG A 182 -3.54 4.17 -10.18
CA ARG A 182 -4.38 2.96 -10.30
C ARG A 182 -5.65 3.05 -9.47
N SER A 183 -5.57 3.60 -8.26
CA SER A 183 -6.75 3.81 -7.43
C SER A 183 -7.79 4.71 -8.09
N LEU A 184 -7.36 5.75 -8.80
CA LEU A 184 -8.26 6.63 -9.54
C LEU A 184 -8.92 5.92 -10.72
N ASP A 185 -8.17 5.08 -11.45
CA ASP A 185 -8.72 4.29 -12.55
C ASP A 185 -9.73 3.25 -12.05
N ILE A 186 -9.42 2.55 -10.96
CA ILE A 186 -10.33 1.59 -10.32
C ILE A 186 -11.63 2.28 -9.88
N ILE A 187 -11.54 3.48 -9.28
CA ILE A 187 -12.72 4.25 -8.88
C ILE A 187 -13.56 4.66 -10.08
N LYS A 188 -12.95 5.09 -11.19
CA LYS A 188 -13.65 5.49 -12.41
C LYS A 188 -14.34 4.32 -13.10
N TYR A 189 -13.67 3.17 -13.14
CA TYR A 189 -14.11 1.97 -13.85
C TYR A 189 -14.45 0.83 -12.89
N TRP A 190 -15.09 1.14 -11.78
CA TRP A 190 -15.33 0.26 -10.65
C TRP A 190 -15.80 -1.13 -11.01
N ASN A 191 -16.75 -1.24 -11.93
CA ASN A 191 -17.37 -2.52 -12.30
C ASN A 191 -16.47 -3.40 -13.19
N ASN A 192 -15.36 -2.87 -13.70
CA ASN A 192 -14.42 -3.61 -14.55
C ASN A 192 -13.34 -4.36 -13.74
N TYR A 193 -13.34 -4.21 -12.42
CA TYR A 193 -12.34 -4.82 -11.56
C TYR A 193 -12.95 -5.81 -10.59
N GLU A 194 -12.16 -6.81 -10.23
CA GLU A 194 -12.49 -7.78 -9.17
C GLU A 194 -12.45 -7.12 -7.78
N ASN A 195 -12.99 -7.85 -6.77
CA ASN A 195 -12.96 -7.34 -5.38
C ASN A 195 -11.56 -7.29 -4.78
N ILE A 196 -10.66 -8.18 -5.20
CA ILE A 196 -9.23 -8.11 -4.85
C ILE A 196 -8.44 -7.94 -6.15
N ILE A 197 -7.66 -6.88 -6.21
CA ILE A 197 -6.86 -6.47 -7.36
C ILE A 197 -5.38 -6.58 -6.95
N GLN A 198 -4.62 -7.50 -7.54
CA GLN A 198 -3.17 -7.55 -7.36
C GLN A 198 -2.51 -6.64 -8.39
N LEU A 199 -1.70 -5.70 -7.88
CA LEU A 199 -0.88 -4.81 -8.70
C LEU A 199 0.59 -5.12 -8.45
N SER A 200 1.37 -5.27 -9.51
CA SER A 200 2.80 -5.54 -9.40
C SER A 200 3.58 -5.03 -10.60
N THR A 201 4.88 -4.87 -10.39
CA THR A 201 5.88 -4.65 -11.44
C THR A 201 6.60 -5.96 -11.78
N ASN A 202 7.75 -5.87 -12.43
CA ASN A 202 8.70 -6.97 -12.55
C ASN A 202 9.29 -7.35 -11.18
N CYS A 203 9.47 -8.65 -10.95
CA CYS A 203 10.09 -9.17 -9.72
C CYS A 203 11.60 -8.90 -9.73
N ILE A 204 12.08 -8.20 -8.70
CA ILE A 204 13.50 -7.85 -8.52
C ILE A 204 13.93 -8.10 -7.09
N SER A 205 15.22 -8.25 -6.84
CA SER A 205 15.76 -8.34 -5.49
C SER A 205 15.72 -6.99 -4.76
N LYS A 206 15.78 -7.00 -3.44
CA LYS A 206 15.92 -5.77 -2.65
C LYS A 206 17.22 -5.03 -2.96
N HIS A 207 18.29 -5.76 -3.29
CA HIS A 207 19.55 -5.17 -3.75
C HIS A 207 19.34 -4.37 -5.05
N GLU A 208 18.70 -4.96 -6.06
CA GLU A 208 18.39 -4.27 -7.33
C GLU A 208 17.48 -3.06 -7.12
N LEU A 209 16.45 -3.18 -6.26
CA LEU A 209 15.57 -2.06 -5.94
C LEU A 209 16.35 -0.86 -5.37
N LEU A 210 17.24 -1.10 -4.40
CA LEU A 210 18.07 -0.05 -3.80
C LEU A 210 19.06 0.55 -4.81
N THR A 211 19.63 -0.28 -5.69
CA THR A 211 20.52 0.17 -6.78
C THR A 211 19.79 1.12 -7.73
N LYS A 212 18.57 0.76 -8.16
CA LYS A 212 17.74 1.60 -9.04
C LYS A 212 17.39 2.94 -8.37
N ILE A 213 17.04 2.92 -7.07
CA ILE A 213 16.79 4.16 -6.32
C ILE A 213 18.05 5.03 -6.29
N ASN A 214 19.21 4.42 -6.01
CA ASN A 214 20.49 5.13 -5.96
C ASN A 214 20.82 5.84 -7.28
N GLU A 215 20.66 5.15 -8.39
CA GLU A 215 20.91 5.67 -9.74
C GLU A 215 19.94 6.79 -10.12
N ILE A 216 18.63 6.54 -9.98
CA ILE A 216 17.58 7.49 -10.38
C ILE A 216 17.64 8.77 -9.53
N TYR A 217 17.85 8.63 -8.22
CA TYR A 217 17.92 9.78 -7.30
C TYR A 217 19.33 10.39 -7.17
N LYS A 218 20.37 9.76 -7.76
CA LYS A 218 21.76 10.21 -7.75
C LYS A 218 22.29 10.41 -6.33
N THR A 219 22.09 9.42 -5.46
CA THR A 219 22.43 9.55 -4.04
C THR A 219 23.85 9.13 -3.72
N ASN A 220 24.55 8.45 -4.64
CA ASN A 220 25.94 7.99 -4.54
C ASN A 220 26.22 7.11 -3.28
N LYS A 221 25.23 6.36 -2.82
CA LYS A 221 25.35 5.50 -1.64
C LYS A 221 26.04 4.18 -1.99
N LYS A 222 26.78 3.62 -1.03
CA LYS A 222 27.37 2.29 -1.15
C LYS A 222 26.34 1.22 -0.82
N ILE A 223 26.05 0.34 -1.78
CA ILE A 223 25.11 -0.78 -1.60
C ILE A 223 25.89 -2.09 -1.67
N ILE A 224 25.87 -2.85 -0.57
CA ILE A 224 26.61 -4.10 -0.44
C ILE A 224 25.62 -5.25 -0.66
N PRO A 225 25.81 -6.11 -1.68
CA PRO A 225 24.95 -7.28 -1.85
C PRO A 225 25.19 -8.28 -0.73
N VAL A 226 24.10 -8.75 -0.11
CA VAL A 226 24.13 -9.73 0.97
C VAL A 226 23.09 -10.80 0.71
N LYS A 227 23.44 -12.07 0.94
CA LYS A 227 22.48 -13.19 0.96
C LYS A 227 22.06 -13.47 2.40
N LYS A 228 20.76 -13.68 2.59
CA LYS A 228 20.14 -14.18 3.83
C LYS A 228 19.27 -15.39 3.53
N GLU A 229 18.45 -15.80 4.48
CA GLU A 229 17.37 -16.76 4.21
C GLU A 229 16.52 -16.27 3.05
N HIS A 230 16.15 -17.19 2.14
CA HIS A 230 15.37 -16.86 0.96
C HIS A 230 14.02 -16.25 1.34
N HIS A 231 13.62 -15.20 0.62
CA HIS A 231 12.36 -14.54 0.86
C HIS A 231 11.78 -13.95 -0.44
N ASN A 232 10.65 -14.45 -0.88
CA ASN A 232 10.00 -14.02 -2.11
C ASN A 232 8.52 -13.73 -1.87
N LYS A 233 8.13 -12.46 -1.96
CA LYS A 233 6.73 -11.99 -1.89
C LYS A 233 6.22 -11.43 -3.21
N CYS A 234 6.81 -11.82 -4.35
CA CYS A 234 6.35 -11.37 -5.65
C CYS A 234 4.93 -11.85 -5.94
N LEU A 235 4.09 -10.92 -6.38
CA LEU A 235 2.68 -11.16 -6.72
C LEU A 235 2.53 -11.31 -8.23
N TYR A 236 1.75 -12.28 -8.67
CA TYR A 236 1.27 -12.35 -10.04
C TYR A 236 0.12 -11.35 -10.22
N SER A 237 0.20 -10.49 -11.24
CA SER A 237 -0.84 -9.49 -11.53
C SER A 237 -1.43 -9.67 -12.92
N CYS A 238 -2.77 -9.67 -12.99
CA CYS A 238 -3.50 -9.53 -14.25
C CYS A 238 -3.60 -8.07 -14.71
N TYR A 239 -3.17 -7.12 -13.88
CA TYR A 239 -3.18 -5.68 -14.14
C TYR A 239 -1.75 -5.14 -14.04
N PRO A 240 -0.88 -5.41 -15.02
CA PRO A 240 0.53 -5.04 -14.95
C PRO A 240 0.68 -3.53 -14.85
N CYS A 241 1.61 -3.11 -14.02
CA CYS A 241 2.05 -1.72 -13.91
C CYS A 241 3.31 -1.49 -14.76
N ASN A 242 3.65 -0.24 -15.02
CA ASN A 242 4.93 0.14 -15.60
C ASN A 242 6.09 -0.45 -14.78
N THR A 243 7.28 -0.49 -15.36
CA THR A 243 8.48 -0.94 -14.64
C THR A 243 8.75 -0.08 -13.41
N ILE A 244 9.44 -0.64 -12.43
CA ILE A 244 9.77 0.14 -11.23
C ILE A 244 10.67 1.34 -11.54
N ASP A 245 11.52 1.25 -12.57
CA ASP A 245 12.35 2.36 -13.03
C ASP A 245 11.51 3.54 -13.51
N GLU A 246 10.54 3.29 -14.40
CA GLU A 246 9.61 4.30 -14.89
C GLU A 246 8.82 4.92 -13.74
N GLN A 247 8.33 4.12 -12.82
CA GLN A 247 7.58 4.60 -11.67
C GLN A 247 8.42 5.45 -10.71
N LEU A 248 9.69 5.11 -10.47
CA LEU A 248 10.60 5.89 -9.64
C LEU A 248 10.95 7.23 -10.30
N ILE A 249 11.13 7.25 -11.62
CA ILE A 249 11.34 8.49 -12.39
C ILE A 249 10.11 9.38 -12.31
N GLU A 250 8.91 8.82 -12.52
CA GLU A 250 7.65 9.55 -12.40
C GLU A 250 7.45 10.11 -10.98
N LEU A 251 7.71 9.29 -9.96
CA LEU A 251 7.60 9.70 -8.55
C LEU A 251 8.52 10.87 -8.24
N LYS A 252 9.80 10.79 -8.67
CA LYS A 252 10.78 11.85 -8.50
C LYS A 252 10.32 13.16 -9.15
N ASN A 253 9.76 13.09 -10.36
CA ASN A 253 9.30 14.27 -11.08
C ASN A 253 8.01 14.86 -10.49
N PHE A 254 7.11 14.03 -10.01
CA PHE A 254 5.84 14.47 -9.40
C PHE A 254 6.04 15.06 -8.00
N TYR A 255 7.08 14.65 -7.28
CA TYR A 255 7.33 15.09 -5.90
C TYR A 255 8.18 16.35 -5.80
N LYS A 256 8.84 16.76 -6.91
CA LYS A 256 9.47 18.08 -7.02
C LYS A 256 8.39 19.17 -6.98
#